data_be54b8e553d1cd02ce5318beb21c16fd
#
_entry.id   be54b8e553d1cd02ce5318beb21c16fd
#
_cell.length_a   1.000
_cell.length_b   1.000
_cell.length_c   1.000
_cell.angle_alpha   90.00
_cell.angle_beta   90.00
_cell.angle_gamma   90.00
#
_symmetry.space_group_name_H-M   'P 1'
#
loop_
_entity.id
_entity.type
_entity.pdbx_description
1 polymer ?
#
loop_
_entity_poly.entity_id
_entity_poly.type
_entity_poly.pdbx_seq_one_letter_code
_entity_poly.pdbx_strand_id
1 'polypeptide(L)'
;MAAHSLDDLRRVIRRIETRRPKRPAPAPIEEVLGGELVDTGSGPLLVVRREFPLSHQHGRQRLGAALEAPLELLSAMTRAEQPLADARRLLFLDAETTGLAGGTGTYAFLVGAAWLEDDRLVLAQHFMRDFDEEPALLAALKPLLERASGVVTFNGSTFDLPLLETRFIMARGRWPAASAPAGLPADPGAQAGPVPEPIAPGRSPG
;
A
#
# COMPACT_ATOMS: atom_id res chain seq x y z
N MET A 1 -49.56 15.33 32.32
CA MET A 1 -48.40 14.86 31.55
C MET A 1 -48.46 13.33 31.51
N ALA A 2 -48.75 12.76 30.36
CA ALA A 2 -48.88 11.30 30.21
C ALA A 2 -47.48 10.66 30.25
N ALA A 3 -47.27 9.78 31.24
CA ALA A 3 -46.08 8.97 31.32
C ALA A 3 -46.09 7.96 30.14
N HIS A 4 -45.20 8.12 29.19
CA HIS A 4 -45.03 7.12 28.16
C HIS A 4 -44.55 5.80 28.78
N SER A 5 -45.40 4.78 28.65
CA SER A 5 -45.10 3.43 29.13
C SER A 5 -43.89 2.84 28.41
N LEU A 6 -43.04 2.05 29.11
CA LEU A 6 -41.96 1.28 28.52
C LEU A 6 -42.42 0.42 27.30
N ASP A 7 -43.68 0.00 27.30
CA ASP A 7 -44.26 -0.73 26.19
C ASP A 7 -44.55 0.14 24.98
N ASP A 8 -44.86 1.42 25.15
CA ASP A 8 -44.98 2.34 24.03
C ASP A 8 -43.62 2.63 23.37
N LEU A 9 -42.57 2.78 24.18
CA LEU A 9 -41.21 2.90 23.69
C LEU A 9 -40.78 1.65 22.92
N ARG A 10 -41.01 0.46 23.43
CA ARG A 10 -40.73 -0.81 22.75
C ARG A 10 -41.49 -0.93 21.42
N ARG A 11 -42.74 -0.48 21.37
CA ARG A 11 -43.56 -0.49 20.14
C ARG A 11 -43.00 0.48 19.10
N VAL A 12 -42.56 1.67 19.52
CA VAL A 12 -41.91 2.65 18.61
C VAL A 12 -40.57 2.12 18.08
N ILE A 13 -39.74 1.54 18.95
CA ILE A 13 -38.46 0.93 18.55
C ILE A 13 -38.68 -0.16 17.51
N ARG A 14 -39.57 -1.13 17.75
CA ARG A 14 -39.91 -2.17 16.78
C ARG A 14 -40.40 -1.59 15.45
N ARG A 15 -41.17 -0.52 15.46
CA ARG A 15 -41.69 0.14 14.27
C ARG A 15 -40.58 0.84 13.49
N ILE A 16 -39.56 1.37 14.16
CA ILE A 16 -38.37 1.97 13.54
C ILE A 16 -37.49 0.88 12.93
N GLU A 17 -37.27 -0.22 13.66
CA GLU A 17 -36.45 -1.35 13.18
C GLU A 17 -37.06 -2.02 11.94
N THR A 18 -38.41 -2.21 11.92
CA THR A 18 -39.11 -2.80 10.76
C THR A 18 -39.20 -1.84 9.57
N ARG A 19 -39.04 -0.53 9.76
CA ARG A 19 -39.05 0.46 8.68
C ARG A 19 -37.66 0.79 8.11
N ARG A 20 -36.58 0.33 8.77
CA ARG A 20 -35.26 0.46 8.16
C ARG A 20 -35.21 -0.41 6.90
N PRO A 21 -35.04 0.18 5.71
CA PRO A 21 -34.78 -0.62 4.53
C PRO A 21 -33.57 -1.49 4.84
N LYS A 22 -33.68 -2.82 4.60
CA LYS A 22 -32.53 -3.70 4.66
C LYS A 22 -31.48 -3.12 3.72
N ARG A 23 -30.40 -2.54 4.27
CA ARG A 23 -29.26 -2.17 3.45
C ARG A 23 -28.81 -3.44 2.73
N PRO A 24 -28.64 -3.41 1.42
CA PRO A 24 -28.02 -4.54 0.73
C PRO A 24 -26.69 -4.87 1.44
N ALA A 25 -26.35 -6.15 1.50
CA ALA A 25 -25.05 -6.54 2.02
C ALA A 25 -23.97 -5.75 1.26
N PRO A 26 -22.97 -5.20 1.95
CA PRO A 26 -21.88 -4.52 1.27
C PRO A 26 -21.24 -5.50 0.28
N ALA A 27 -20.90 -5.00 -0.91
CA ALA A 27 -20.15 -5.78 -1.87
C ALA A 27 -18.82 -6.24 -1.24
N PRO A 28 -18.31 -7.42 -1.60
CA PRO A 28 -16.99 -7.86 -1.18
C PRO A 28 -15.93 -6.79 -1.47
N ILE A 29 -14.97 -6.62 -0.58
CA ILE A 29 -13.96 -5.55 -0.71
C ILE A 29 -13.13 -5.71 -1.98
N GLU A 30 -12.93 -6.95 -2.43
CA GLU A 30 -12.25 -7.30 -3.67
C GLU A 30 -12.94 -6.67 -4.89
N GLU A 31 -14.26 -6.73 -4.93
CA GLU A 31 -15.06 -6.13 -5.99
C GLU A 31 -15.01 -4.60 -5.95
N VAL A 32 -15.07 -4.03 -4.73
CA VAL A 32 -15.04 -2.56 -4.53
C VAL A 32 -13.71 -1.98 -4.97
N LEU A 33 -12.60 -2.63 -4.64
CA LEU A 33 -11.25 -2.17 -4.96
C LEU A 33 -10.78 -2.61 -6.35
N GLY A 34 -11.48 -3.54 -6.99
CA GLY A 34 -11.04 -4.14 -8.27
C GLY A 34 -9.73 -4.92 -8.10
N GLY A 35 -9.57 -5.58 -6.95
CA GLY A 35 -8.41 -6.41 -6.62
C GLY A 35 -8.72 -7.90 -6.73
N GLU A 36 -7.69 -8.71 -6.57
CA GLU A 36 -7.77 -10.16 -6.58
C GLU A 36 -7.13 -10.76 -5.33
N LEU A 37 -7.60 -11.94 -4.92
CA LEU A 37 -7.01 -12.70 -3.84
C LEU A 37 -5.89 -13.57 -4.42
N VAL A 38 -4.65 -13.25 -4.02
CA VAL A 38 -3.45 -13.96 -4.44
C VAL A 38 -3.02 -14.91 -3.33
N ASP A 39 -2.78 -16.17 -3.65
CA ASP A 39 -2.16 -17.11 -2.71
C ASP A 39 -0.66 -16.85 -2.65
N THR A 40 -0.18 -16.46 -1.48
CA THR A 40 1.24 -16.14 -1.24
C THR A 40 2.06 -17.34 -0.74
N GLY A 41 1.43 -18.51 -0.58
CA GLY A 41 2.02 -19.66 0.11
C GLY A 41 1.99 -19.55 1.65
N SER A 42 1.63 -18.38 2.17
CA SER A 42 1.39 -18.14 3.60
C SER A 42 -0.06 -17.73 3.87
N GLY A 43 -0.92 -17.85 2.87
CA GLY A 43 -2.33 -17.53 2.90
C GLY A 43 -2.74 -16.58 1.79
N PRO A 44 -4.06 -16.33 1.65
CA PRO A 44 -4.58 -15.39 0.68
C PRO A 44 -4.30 -13.94 1.09
N LEU A 45 -4.00 -13.11 0.11
CA LEU A 45 -3.83 -11.66 0.29
C LEU A 45 -4.58 -10.91 -0.80
N LEU A 46 -5.29 -9.85 -0.45
CA LEU A 46 -5.91 -8.98 -1.43
C LEU A 46 -4.85 -8.06 -2.06
N VAL A 47 -4.71 -8.15 -3.39
CA VAL A 47 -3.76 -7.34 -4.15
C VAL A 47 -4.49 -6.59 -5.26
N VAL A 48 -4.29 -5.28 -5.31
CA VAL A 48 -4.70 -4.44 -6.43
C VAL A 48 -3.47 -4.10 -7.25
N ARG A 49 -3.37 -4.63 -8.47
CA ARG A 49 -2.23 -4.44 -9.37
C ARG A 49 -2.62 -3.53 -10.53
N ARG A 50 -1.75 -2.57 -10.85
CA ARG A 50 -1.87 -1.69 -12.01
C ARG A 50 -0.52 -1.58 -12.71
N GLU A 51 -0.57 -1.41 -14.03
CA GLU A 51 0.63 -1.27 -14.85
C GLU A 51 0.54 0.00 -15.69
N PHE A 52 1.65 0.72 -15.77
CA PHE A 52 1.76 1.96 -16.49
C PHE A 52 2.97 1.89 -17.43
N PRO A 53 2.82 2.18 -18.74
CA PRO A 53 3.98 2.27 -19.62
C PRO A 53 4.89 3.42 -19.15
N LEU A 54 6.18 3.34 -19.41
CA LEU A 54 7.14 4.42 -19.04
C LEU A 54 6.84 5.75 -19.73
N SER A 55 6.10 5.72 -20.85
CA SER A 55 5.59 6.91 -21.52
C SER A 55 4.40 7.57 -20.79
N HIS A 56 3.82 6.89 -19.79
CA HIS A 56 2.69 7.44 -19.02
C HIS A 56 3.09 8.74 -18.35
N GLN A 57 2.22 9.74 -18.49
CA GLN A 57 2.43 11.06 -17.94
C GLN A 57 1.68 11.21 -16.62
N HIS A 58 2.42 11.46 -15.55
CA HIS A 58 1.85 11.82 -14.25
C HIS A 58 2.13 13.30 -13.98
N GLY A 59 1.07 14.12 -13.97
CA GLY A 59 1.23 15.58 -13.94
C GLY A 59 2.04 16.09 -15.13
N ARG A 60 3.20 16.69 -14.87
CA ARG A 60 4.10 17.22 -15.91
C ARG A 60 5.26 16.29 -16.27
N GLN A 61 5.40 15.16 -15.60
CA GLN A 61 6.53 14.26 -15.74
C GLN A 61 6.10 12.93 -16.37
N ARG A 62 6.97 12.38 -17.24
CA ARG A 62 6.84 11.00 -17.70
C ARG A 62 7.45 10.07 -16.65
N LEU A 63 6.84 8.90 -16.43
CA LEU A 63 7.39 7.92 -15.49
C LEU A 63 8.83 7.52 -15.86
N GLY A 64 9.11 7.36 -17.15
CA GLY A 64 10.46 7.02 -17.65
C GLY A 64 11.52 8.09 -17.39
N ALA A 65 11.15 9.34 -17.13
CA ALA A 65 12.11 10.39 -16.86
C ALA A 65 12.98 10.12 -15.61
N ALA A 66 12.46 9.35 -14.65
CA ALA A 66 13.22 8.96 -13.48
C ALA A 66 14.45 8.09 -13.82
N LEU A 67 14.44 7.37 -14.95
CA LEU A 67 15.55 6.56 -15.42
C LEU A 67 16.61 7.37 -16.20
N GLU A 68 16.30 8.59 -16.55
CA GLU A 68 17.22 9.52 -17.23
C GLU A 68 18.17 10.22 -16.24
N ALA A 69 17.87 10.13 -14.95
CA ALA A 69 18.71 10.72 -13.90
C ALA A 69 20.03 9.95 -13.76
N PRO A 70 21.18 10.66 -13.66
CA PRO A 70 22.47 10.04 -13.43
C PRO A 70 22.45 9.19 -12.14
N LEU A 71 22.96 7.95 -12.23
CA LEU A 71 22.97 7.02 -11.11
C LEU A 71 23.76 7.54 -9.90
N GLU A 72 24.81 8.29 -10.18
CA GLU A 72 25.66 8.96 -9.17
C GLU A 72 24.82 10.00 -8.37
N LEU A 73 23.96 10.75 -9.06
CA LEU A 73 23.08 11.71 -8.42
C LEU A 73 22.06 11.01 -7.53
N LEU A 74 21.42 9.94 -8.04
CA LEU A 74 20.50 9.14 -7.24
C LEU A 74 21.20 8.52 -6.02
N SER A 75 22.43 8.01 -6.21
CA SER A 75 23.24 7.47 -5.12
C SER A 75 23.57 8.52 -4.07
N ALA A 76 23.95 9.73 -4.49
CA ALA A 76 24.26 10.83 -3.57
C ALA A 76 23.06 11.29 -2.74
N MET A 77 21.84 11.11 -3.23
CA MET A 77 20.59 11.39 -2.51
C MET A 77 20.21 10.28 -1.53
N THR A 78 20.86 9.14 -1.57
CA THR A 78 20.57 8.02 -0.67
C THR A 78 21.38 8.13 0.61
N ARG A 79 20.89 7.49 1.68
CA ARG A 79 21.65 7.30 2.92
C ARG A 79 22.40 5.96 2.92
N ALA A 80 22.44 5.27 1.80
CA ALA A 80 23.11 3.99 1.68
C ALA A 80 24.64 4.16 1.77
N GLU A 81 25.29 3.23 2.45
CA GLU A 81 26.75 3.20 2.51
C GLU A 81 27.39 2.82 1.16
N GLN A 82 26.62 2.18 0.29
CA GLN A 82 27.07 1.77 -1.04
C GLN A 82 26.27 2.48 -2.13
N PRO A 83 26.90 2.80 -3.27
CA PRO A 83 26.21 3.37 -4.42
C PRO A 83 25.10 2.46 -4.93
N LEU A 84 24.04 3.05 -5.48
CA LEU A 84 23.00 2.30 -6.19
C LEU A 84 23.59 1.55 -7.37
N ALA A 85 23.35 0.25 -7.45
CA ALA A 85 23.85 -0.58 -8.53
C ALA A 85 23.03 -0.41 -9.83
N ASP A 86 21.71 -0.20 -9.70
CA ASP A 86 20.80 -0.14 -10.84
C ASP A 86 19.50 0.60 -10.45
N ALA A 87 19.21 1.71 -11.13
CA ALA A 87 17.97 2.46 -10.93
C ALA A 87 16.70 1.68 -11.36
N ARG A 88 16.83 0.74 -12.30
CA ARG A 88 15.70 -0.10 -12.72
C ARG A 88 15.28 -1.10 -11.64
N ARG A 89 16.12 -1.36 -10.67
CA ARG A 89 15.87 -2.25 -9.55
C ARG A 89 15.47 -1.50 -8.27
N LEU A 90 15.11 -0.24 -8.37
CA LEU A 90 14.52 0.50 -7.25
C LEU A 90 13.12 -0.03 -6.94
N LEU A 91 12.83 -0.17 -5.66
CA LEU A 91 11.51 -0.45 -5.14
C LEU A 91 10.98 0.81 -4.45
N PHE A 92 9.87 1.33 -4.94
CA PHE A 92 9.14 2.40 -4.26
C PHE A 92 8.16 1.76 -3.28
N LEU A 93 8.13 2.25 -2.05
CA LEU A 93 7.34 1.63 -0.99
C LEU A 93 6.73 2.70 -0.10
N ASP A 94 5.47 2.49 0.26
CA ASP A 94 4.70 3.32 1.18
C ASP A 94 3.76 2.42 2.00
N ALA A 95 3.48 2.77 3.26
CA ALA A 95 2.68 1.92 4.14
C ALA A 95 1.64 2.71 4.93
N GLU A 96 0.41 2.18 4.98
CA GLU A 96 -0.64 2.65 5.88
C GLU A 96 -0.71 1.74 7.11
N THR A 97 -0.84 2.34 8.27
CA THR A 97 -0.66 1.64 9.54
C THR A 97 -1.81 1.83 10.52
N THR A 98 -1.95 0.90 11.45
CA THR A 98 -3.00 0.96 12.49
C THR A 98 -2.73 2.00 13.58
N GLY A 99 -1.54 2.61 13.61
CA GLY A 99 -1.17 3.61 14.61
C GLY A 99 0.09 4.38 14.24
N LEU A 100 0.24 5.59 14.76
CA LEU A 100 1.34 6.51 14.47
C LEU A 100 2.54 6.34 15.42
N ALA A 101 2.38 5.61 16.52
CA ALA A 101 3.40 5.56 17.59
C ALA A 101 4.54 4.56 17.31
N GLY A 102 4.43 3.73 16.28
CA GLY A 102 5.37 2.62 16.07
C GLY A 102 5.24 1.56 17.18
N GLY A 103 6.18 0.61 17.20
CA GLY A 103 6.22 -0.45 18.20
C GLY A 103 5.50 -1.74 17.79
N THR A 104 5.57 -2.75 18.66
CA THR A 104 5.17 -4.14 18.35
C THR A 104 3.67 -4.33 18.13
N GLY A 105 2.84 -3.38 18.57
CA GLY A 105 1.39 -3.40 18.37
C GLY A 105 0.89 -2.70 17.12
N THR A 106 1.78 -2.07 16.35
CA THR A 106 1.43 -1.39 15.10
C THR A 106 1.59 -2.34 13.92
N TYR A 107 0.56 -2.42 13.09
CA TYR A 107 0.53 -3.23 11.86
C TYR A 107 0.51 -2.33 10.64
N ALA A 108 1.19 -2.74 9.57
CA ALA A 108 0.97 -2.19 8.24
C ALA A 108 -0.19 -2.96 7.59
N PHE A 109 -1.33 -2.33 7.42
CA PHE A 109 -2.50 -3.00 6.84
C PHE A 109 -2.64 -2.79 5.33
N LEU A 110 -1.97 -1.80 4.78
CA LEU A 110 -1.86 -1.57 3.35
C LEU A 110 -0.42 -1.19 3.04
N VAL A 111 0.21 -1.93 2.12
CA VAL A 111 1.54 -1.61 1.62
C VAL A 111 1.48 -1.43 0.11
N GLY A 112 1.71 -0.21 -0.33
CA GLY A 112 1.92 0.14 -1.72
C GLY A 112 3.36 -0.16 -2.11
N ALA A 113 3.55 -0.92 -3.17
CA ALA A 113 4.86 -1.20 -3.75
C ALA A 113 4.85 -0.91 -5.24
N ALA A 114 5.85 -0.18 -5.75
CA ALA A 114 5.99 0.02 -7.17
C ALA A 114 7.42 -0.30 -7.62
N TRP A 115 7.55 -0.93 -8.78
CA TRP A 115 8.82 -1.33 -9.35
C TRP A 115 8.76 -1.32 -10.88
N LEU A 116 9.91 -1.34 -11.49
CA LEU A 116 10.01 -1.49 -12.94
C LEU A 116 10.04 -2.97 -13.32
N GLU A 117 9.23 -3.30 -14.31
CA GLU A 117 9.19 -4.62 -14.95
C GLU A 117 9.18 -4.39 -16.46
N ASP A 118 10.25 -4.78 -17.12
CA ASP A 118 10.51 -4.44 -18.53
C ASP A 118 10.39 -2.92 -18.78
N ASP A 119 9.46 -2.50 -19.64
CA ASP A 119 9.20 -1.10 -19.97
C ASP A 119 7.93 -0.55 -19.31
N ARG A 120 7.58 -1.06 -18.13
CA ARG A 120 6.41 -0.66 -17.37
C ARG A 120 6.76 -0.40 -15.91
N LEU A 121 6.06 0.54 -15.30
CA LEU A 121 5.97 0.66 -13.87
C LEU A 121 4.79 -0.20 -13.40
N VAL A 122 5.05 -1.15 -12.54
CA VAL A 122 4.04 -1.94 -11.84
C VAL A 122 3.80 -1.29 -10.49
N LEU A 123 2.55 -1.02 -10.17
CA LEU A 123 2.09 -0.58 -8.85
C LEU A 123 1.19 -1.68 -8.28
N ALA A 124 1.56 -2.22 -7.14
CA ALA A 124 0.76 -3.19 -6.40
C ALA A 124 0.45 -2.67 -5.00
N GLN A 125 -0.81 -2.71 -4.64
CA GLN A 125 -1.30 -2.41 -3.30
C GLN A 125 -1.65 -3.74 -2.62
N HIS A 126 -0.91 -4.07 -1.58
CA HIS A 126 -1.05 -5.29 -0.79
C HIS A 126 -1.89 -4.94 0.43
N PHE A 127 -3.11 -5.44 0.48
CA PHE A 127 -4.09 -5.07 1.51
C PHE A 127 -4.38 -6.24 2.44
N MET A 128 -4.10 -6.05 3.72
CA MET A 128 -4.40 -6.98 4.80
C MET A 128 -5.80 -6.66 5.34
N ARG A 129 -6.75 -7.58 5.13
CA ARG A 129 -8.16 -7.41 5.54
C ARG A 129 -8.36 -7.71 7.02
N ASP A 130 -7.54 -8.62 7.57
CA ASP A 130 -7.52 -8.96 8.98
C ASP A 130 -6.07 -9.25 9.43
N PHE A 131 -5.80 -9.22 10.71
CA PHE A 131 -4.46 -9.36 11.29
C PHE A 131 -3.83 -10.75 11.05
N ASP A 132 -4.62 -11.78 10.83
CA ASP A 132 -4.17 -13.13 10.49
C ASP A 132 -3.60 -13.23 9.07
N GLU A 133 -3.84 -12.25 8.21
CA GLU A 133 -3.25 -12.15 6.87
C GLU A 133 -1.84 -11.52 6.86
N GLU A 134 -1.29 -11.10 8.00
CA GLU A 134 0.05 -10.52 8.05
C GLU A 134 1.15 -11.45 7.49
N PRO A 135 1.16 -12.76 7.78
CA PRO A 135 2.13 -13.66 7.18
C PRO A 135 2.07 -13.65 5.63
N ALA A 136 0.87 -13.53 5.06
CA ALA A 136 0.68 -13.44 3.62
C ALA A 136 1.20 -12.11 3.06
N LEU A 137 0.95 -10.99 3.75
CA LEU A 137 1.49 -9.68 3.39
C LEU A 137 3.03 -9.70 3.37
N LEU A 138 3.65 -10.19 4.42
CA LEU A 138 5.11 -10.26 4.52
C LEU A 138 5.71 -11.20 3.46
N ALA A 139 5.05 -12.34 3.18
CA ALA A 139 5.47 -13.26 2.14
C ALA A 139 5.41 -12.63 0.73
N ALA A 140 4.41 -11.81 0.46
CA ALA A 140 4.29 -11.09 -0.81
C ALA A 140 5.37 -9.99 -0.98
N LEU A 141 5.73 -9.30 0.10
CA LEU A 141 6.73 -8.22 0.07
C LEU A 141 8.16 -8.75 -0.01
N LYS A 142 8.44 -9.92 0.57
CA LYS A 142 9.78 -10.48 0.66
C LYS A 142 10.53 -10.53 -0.68
N PRO A 143 9.99 -11.13 -1.76
CA PRO A 143 10.70 -11.20 -3.04
C PRO A 143 10.91 -9.83 -3.69
N LEU A 144 10.04 -8.85 -3.41
CA LEU A 144 10.20 -7.48 -3.90
C LEU A 144 11.41 -6.80 -3.24
N LEU A 145 11.54 -6.96 -1.92
CA LEU A 145 12.65 -6.42 -1.14
C LEU A 145 13.98 -7.12 -1.47
N GLU A 146 13.98 -8.44 -1.67
CA GLU A 146 15.20 -9.22 -1.99
C GLU A 146 15.80 -8.85 -3.34
N ARG A 147 14.98 -8.51 -4.33
CA ARG A 147 15.46 -8.13 -5.66
C ARG A 147 15.84 -6.66 -5.82
N ALA A 148 15.40 -5.81 -4.86
CA ALA A 148 15.63 -4.38 -4.94
C ALA A 148 17.11 -4.03 -4.74
N SER A 149 17.64 -3.10 -5.56
CA SER A 149 18.95 -2.48 -5.34
C SER A 149 18.90 -1.34 -4.33
N GLY A 150 17.70 -0.84 -4.06
CA GLY A 150 17.41 0.20 -3.08
C GLY A 150 15.91 0.39 -2.92
N VAL A 151 15.50 0.95 -1.78
CA VAL A 151 14.10 1.24 -1.48
C VAL A 151 13.91 2.75 -1.41
N VAL A 152 12.94 3.26 -2.15
CA VAL A 152 12.54 4.66 -2.17
C VAL A 152 11.24 4.79 -1.39
N THR A 153 11.22 5.64 -0.38
CA THR A 153 10.05 5.90 0.45
C THR A 153 9.84 7.38 0.63
N PHE A 154 8.59 7.78 0.86
CA PHE A 154 8.29 9.12 1.32
C PHE A 154 8.32 9.12 2.85
N ASN A 155 9.38 9.71 3.46
CA ASN A 155 9.59 9.72 4.92
C ASN A 155 9.71 8.34 5.60
N GLY A 156 9.75 7.24 4.85
CA GLY A 156 9.68 5.88 5.36
C GLY A 156 10.97 5.37 5.99
N SER A 157 12.09 6.06 5.82
CA SER A 157 13.35 5.68 6.49
C SER A 157 13.27 5.81 8.02
N THR A 158 12.33 6.62 8.52
CA THR A 158 12.10 6.85 9.95
C THR A 158 10.88 6.12 10.49
N PHE A 159 10.00 5.64 9.64
CA PHE A 159 8.75 5.01 10.06
C PHE A 159 8.45 3.67 9.34
N ASP A 160 8.22 3.68 8.04
CA ASP A 160 7.72 2.49 7.32
C ASP A 160 8.71 1.34 7.33
N LEU A 161 9.99 1.61 7.05
CA LEU A 161 11.00 0.57 6.98
C LEU A 161 11.31 -0.04 8.34
N PRO A 162 11.54 0.74 9.43
CA PRO A 162 11.68 0.20 10.77
C PRO A 162 10.46 -0.59 11.24
N LEU A 163 9.25 -0.16 10.86
CA LEU A 163 8.03 -0.89 11.17
C LEU A 163 8.02 -2.24 10.46
N LEU A 164 8.19 -2.27 9.15
CA LEU A 164 8.20 -3.51 8.37
C LEU A 164 9.31 -4.46 8.84
N GLU A 165 10.51 -3.96 9.13
CA GLU A 165 11.59 -4.76 9.70
C GLU A 165 11.16 -5.40 11.03
N THR A 166 10.55 -4.62 11.92
CA THR A 166 9.99 -5.13 13.19
C THR A 166 8.97 -6.23 12.94
N ARG A 167 8.07 -6.05 11.96
CA ARG A 167 7.05 -7.05 11.63
C ARG A 167 7.67 -8.34 11.08
N PHE A 168 8.66 -8.26 10.20
CA PHE A 168 9.42 -9.43 9.73
C PHE A 168 10.08 -10.19 10.89
N ILE A 169 10.73 -9.49 11.82
CA ILE A 169 11.38 -10.09 13.00
C ILE A 169 10.33 -10.77 13.89
N MET A 170 9.21 -10.11 14.16
CA MET A 170 8.12 -10.68 14.98
C MET A 170 7.50 -11.92 14.35
N ALA A 171 7.40 -11.97 13.02
CA ALA A 171 6.99 -13.15 12.28
C ALA A 171 8.07 -14.24 12.18
N ARG A 172 9.17 -14.12 12.96
CA ARG A 172 10.33 -15.02 12.94
C ARG A 172 11.04 -15.09 11.59
N GLY A 173 10.84 -14.09 10.74
CA GLY A 173 11.54 -13.90 9.49
C GLY A 173 12.81 -13.06 9.68
N ARG A 174 13.66 -13.03 8.64
CA ARG A 174 14.74 -12.04 8.54
C ARG A 174 14.27 -10.90 7.67
N TRP A 175 14.69 -9.67 8.01
CA TRP A 175 14.53 -8.54 7.12
C TRP A 175 15.25 -8.83 5.79
N PRO A 176 14.54 -8.86 4.64
CA PRO A 176 15.12 -9.36 3.40
C PRO A 176 16.00 -8.34 2.69
N ALA A 177 15.94 -7.07 3.06
CA ALA A 177 16.76 -6.05 2.43
C ALA A 177 18.24 -6.24 2.84
N ALA A 178 19.01 -6.85 1.96
CA ALA A 178 20.45 -7.08 2.14
C ALA A 178 21.29 -5.79 2.02
N SER A 179 20.72 -4.73 1.45
CA SER A 179 21.33 -3.41 1.32
C SER A 179 20.49 -2.42 2.10
N ALA A 180 21.14 -1.62 2.93
CA ALA A 180 20.49 -0.58 3.70
C ALA A 180 19.59 0.24 2.78
N PRO A 181 18.34 0.50 3.20
CA PRO A 181 17.39 1.21 2.37
C PRO A 181 17.94 2.61 2.06
N ALA A 182 18.08 2.89 0.80
CA ALA A 182 18.28 4.23 0.32
C ALA A 182 16.96 4.99 0.49
N GLY A 183 16.67 5.46 1.68
CA GLY A 183 15.55 6.37 1.88
C GLY A 183 15.92 7.71 1.26
N LEU A 184 15.27 8.10 0.16
CA LEU A 184 15.32 9.49 -0.29
C LEU A 184 14.62 10.34 0.79
N PRO A 185 15.26 11.40 1.29
CA PRO A 185 14.58 12.33 2.19
C PRO A 185 13.37 12.89 1.46
N ALA A 186 12.22 12.98 2.14
CA ALA A 186 11.07 13.70 1.64
C ALA A 186 11.51 15.13 1.29
N ASP A 187 11.24 15.57 0.07
CA ASP A 187 11.34 16.99 -0.26
C ASP A 187 10.22 17.73 0.49
N PRO A 188 10.53 18.59 1.48
CA PRO A 188 9.52 19.31 2.23
C PRO A 188 8.72 20.30 1.35
N GLY A 189 9.14 20.50 0.09
CA GLY A 189 8.45 21.32 -0.90
C GLY A 189 7.59 20.55 -1.91
N ALA A 190 7.62 19.22 -1.92
CA ALA A 190 6.77 18.42 -2.78
C ALA A 190 5.32 18.47 -2.25
N GLN A 191 4.58 19.48 -2.64
CA GLN A 191 3.13 19.50 -2.44
C GLN A 191 2.53 18.36 -3.26
N ALA A 192 1.85 17.45 -2.58
CA ALA A 192 1.03 16.43 -3.23
C ALA A 192 0.07 17.15 -4.18
N GLY A 193 0.24 16.94 -5.47
CA GLY A 193 -0.72 17.39 -6.47
C GLY A 193 -2.08 16.73 -6.19
N PRO A 194 -3.18 17.29 -6.71
CA PRO A 194 -4.50 16.73 -6.48
C PRO A 194 -4.51 15.25 -6.86
N VAL A 195 -5.05 14.42 -5.97
CA VAL A 195 -5.24 12.99 -6.21
C VAL A 195 -6.01 12.84 -7.52
N PRO A 196 -5.50 12.12 -8.52
CA PRO A 196 -6.24 11.91 -9.75
C PRO A 196 -7.54 11.16 -9.44
N GLU A 197 -8.64 11.62 -10.04
CA GLU A 197 -9.93 10.92 -9.95
C GLU A 197 -9.77 9.45 -10.34
N PRO A 198 -10.50 8.53 -9.67
CA PRO A 198 -10.46 7.12 -10.01
C PRO A 198 -10.83 6.95 -11.49
N ILE A 199 -9.94 6.29 -12.24
CA ILE A 199 -10.20 5.94 -13.64
C ILE A 199 -11.43 5.04 -13.65
N ALA A 200 -12.51 5.51 -14.26
CA ALA A 200 -13.72 4.71 -14.45
C ALA A 200 -13.34 3.39 -15.14
N PRO A 201 -13.94 2.24 -14.75
CA PRO A 201 -13.67 0.97 -15.40
C PRO A 201 -13.98 1.09 -16.89
N GLY A 202 -12.98 0.83 -17.73
CA GLY A 202 -13.04 0.96 -19.17
C GLY A 202 -14.19 0.12 -19.71
N ARG A 203 -15.11 0.75 -20.45
CA ARG A 203 -16.05 0.05 -21.32
C ARG A 203 -15.22 -0.65 -22.39
N SER A 204 -15.32 -1.97 -22.47
CA SER A 204 -14.82 -2.73 -23.62
C SER A 204 -15.43 -2.17 -24.89
N PRO A 205 -14.63 -1.92 -25.95
CA PRO A 205 -15.19 -1.62 -27.26
C PRO A 205 -15.92 -2.86 -27.78
N GLY A 206 -17.21 -2.67 -28.13
CA GLY A 206 -18.01 -3.67 -28.83
C GLY A 206 -17.59 -3.83 -30.29
#